data_690edea318ce5b203f2fe7677e212fa0
#
_entry.id   690edea318ce5b203f2fe7677e212fa0
#
_cell.length_a   1.000
_cell.length_b   1.000
_cell.length_c   1.000
_cell.angle_alpha   90.00
_cell.angle_beta   90.00
_cell.angle_gamma   90.00
#
_symmetry.space_group_name_H-M   'P 1'
#
loop_
_entity.id
_entity.type
_entity.pdbx_description
1 polymer ?
#
loop_
_entity_poly.entity_id
_entity_poly.type
_entity_poly.pdbx_seq_one_letter_code
_entity_poly.pdbx_strand_id
1 'polypeptide(L)'
;MKLKTLLLLSFKKLYSNKILIRSPRKIHKYLSLAISVQLLLWTISGIYFSFNKIEDVRGSQYLKPTEVIETPKSNKIDPQRALSIVSDKTFLSPVGVLEITEDQPGSEYRGRALPLYKIEALNEEDEKINVYLDPYSEKIVAIRSNQWRVWDFMWGIHIMDWNERDNIGNTFLKIFSILALLSALSGIYLFFSSX
;
A
#
# COMPACT_ATOMS: atom_id res chain seq x y z
N MET A 1 55.95 27.40 14.74
CA MET A 1 55.30 26.89 15.97
C MET A 1 53.94 27.49 16.28
N LYS A 2 53.61 28.72 15.84
CA LYS A 2 52.35 29.41 16.17
C LYS A 2 51.11 28.90 15.39
N LEU A 3 51.25 28.34 14.18
CA LEU A 3 50.10 27.94 13.34
C LEU A 3 49.43 26.63 13.82
N LYS A 4 50.21 25.67 14.28
CA LYS A 4 49.67 24.40 14.86
C LYS A 4 48.90 24.66 16.17
N THR A 5 49.36 25.62 16.97
CA THR A 5 48.72 25.96 18.23
C THR A 5 47.40 26.71 17.99
N LEU A 6 47.35 27.56 16.96
CA LEU A 6 46.09 28.24 16.54
C LEU A 6 45.06 27.28 15.97
N LEU A 7 45.48 26.30 15.16
CA LEU A 7 44.62 25.26 14.65
C LEU A 7 44.06 24.38 15.78
N LEU A 8 44.92 23.96 16.71
CA LEU A 8 44.50 23.16 17.88
C LEU A 8 43.55 23.94 18.81
N LEU A 9 43.74 25.23 18.98
CA LEU A 9 42.87 26.09 19.78
C LEU A 9 41.52 26.32 19.04
N SER A 10 41.54 26.45 17.72
CA SER A 10 40.33 26.56 16.90
C SER A 10 39.51 25.25 16.92
N PHE A 11 40.18 24.10 16.83
CA PHE A 11 39.52 22.78 16.97
C PHE A 11 38.98 22.56 18.39
N LYS A 12 39.74 22.98 19.42
CA LYS A 12 39.28 22.90 20.81
C LYS A 12 38.10 23.86 21.09
N LYS A 13 38.06 25.02 20.43
CA LYS A 13 36.96 25.98 20.54
C LYS A 13 35.72 25.52 19.77
N LEU A 14 35.92 24.86 18.63
CA LEU A 14 34.84 24.18 17.89
C LEU A 14 34.29 23.00 18.69
N TYR A 15 35.14 22.26 19.39
CA TYR A 15 34.71 21.13 20.23
C TYR A 15 34.16 21.60 21.59
N SER A 16 34.55 22.77 22.07
CA SER A 16 34.05 23.37 23.31
C SER A 16 32.80 24.22 23.11
N ASN A 17 32.49 24.62 21.89
CA ASN A 17 31.14 25.04 21.61
C ASN A 17 30.30 23.77 21.73
N LYS A 18 29.72 23.59 22.89
CA LYS A 18 28.62 22.68 23.17
C LYS A 18 27.41 23.08 22.29
N ILE A 19 27.53 22.91 20.98
CA ILE A 19 26.38 22.59 20.18
C ILE A 19 25.82 21.38 20.89
N LEU A 20 24.66 21.53 21.43
CA LEU A 20 23.91 20.54 22.20
C LEU A 20 23.93 19.18 21.49
N ILE A 21 25.02 18.44 21.62
CA ILE A 21 24.95 17.01 21.36
C ILE A 21 24.21 16.48 22.59
N ARG A 22 22.89 16.53 22.51
CA ARG A 22 22.02 15.82 23.43
C ARG A 22 22.58 14.42 23.54
N SER A 23 22.73 13.91 24.76
CA SER A 23 23.28 12.56 24.94
C SER A 23 22.62 11.59 23.95
N PRO A 24 23.35 10.63 23.39
CA PRO A 24 22.78 9.68 22.43
C PRO A 24 21.48 9.04 22.92
N ARG A 25 21.33 8.85 24.23
CA ARG A 25 20.10 8.35 24.85
C ARG A 25 18.90 9.30 24.63
N LYS A 26 19.12 10.62 24.75
CA LYS A 26 18.05 11.61 24.53
C LYS A 26 17.66 11.67 23.06
N ILE A 27 18.64 11.62 22.15
CA ILE A 27 18.38 11.59 20.70
C ILE A 27 17.53 10.36 20.35
N HIS A 28 17.96 9.18 20.77
CA HIS A 28 17.23 7.93 20.54
C HIS A 28 15.81 8.01 21.11
N LYS A 29 15.65 8.47 22.35
CA LYS A 29 14.34 8.58 23.02
C LYS A 29 13.34 9.41 22.20
N TYR A 30 13.74 10.62 21.77
CA TYR A 30 12.83 11.51 21.06
C TYR A 30 12.59 11.04 19.61
N LEU A 31 13.63 10.51 18.97
CA LEU A 31 13.50 9.94 17.61
C LEU A 31 12.55 8.75 17.62
N SER A 32 12.72 7.81 18.56
CA SER A 32 11.84 6.63 18.70
C SER A 32 10.40 7.04 19.00
N LEU A 33 10.21 8.05 19.86
CA LEU A 33 8.87 8.57 20.17
C LEU A 33 8.22 9.15 18.91
N ALA A 34 8.98 9.94 18.14
CA ALA A 34 8.45 10.60 16.93
C ALA A 34 7.96 9.59 15.88
N ILE A 35 8.62 8.42 15.79
CA ILE A 35 8.23 7.40 14.78
C ILE A 35 7.40 6.25 15.35
N SER A 36 7.16 6.22 16.69
CA SER A 36 6.53 5.06 17.35
C SER A 36 5.15 4.73 16.81
N VAL A 37 4.35 5.73 16.51
CA VAL A 37 2.98 5.51 15.97
C VAL A 37 3.07 4.83 14.59
N GLN A 38 3.94 5.34 13.72
CA GLN A 38 4.07 4.76 12.38
C GLN A 38 4.68 3.35 12.43
N LEU A 39 5.65 3.11 13.31
CA LEU A 39 6.21 1.76 13.51
C LEU A 39 5.13 0.76 13.98
N LEU A 40 4.25 1.21 14.88
CA LEU A 40 3.12 0.40 15.33
C LEU A 40 2.17 0.10 14.16
N LEU A 41 1.81 1.11 13.35
CA LEU A 41 0.96 0.92 12.18
C LEU A 41 1.60 -0.03 11.16
N TRP A 42 2.93 0.09 10.93
CA TRP A 42 3.65 -0.84 10.05
C TRP A 42 3.63 -2.27 10.58
N THR A 43 3.77 -2.45 11.90
CA THR A 43 3.71 -3.77 12.53
C THR A 43 2.31 -4.38 12.39
N ILE A 44 1.27 -3.61 12.70
CA ILE A 44 -0.12 -4.07 12.61
C ILE A 44 -0.47 -4.46 11.16
N SER A 45 -0.16 -3.59 10.21
CA SER A 45 -0.42 -3.87 8.79
C SER A 45 0.42 -5.06 8.27
N GLY A 46 1.67 -5.16 8.71
CA GLY A 46 2.54 -6.31 8.36
C GLY A 46 1.98 -7.64 8.88
N ILE A 47 1.50 -7.65 10.12
CA ILE A 47 0.82 -8.83 10.69
C ILE A 47 -0.42 -9.16 9.84
N TYR A 48 -1.26 -8.16 9.56
CA TYR A 48 -2.46 -8.37 8.73
C TYR A 48 -2.10 -8.98 7.38
N PHE A 49 -1.09 -8.45 6.68
CA PHE A 49 -0.66 -8.96 5.38
C PHE A 49 -0.13 -10.41 5.47
N SER A 50 0.54 -10.77 6.56
CA SER A 50 1.09 -12.12 6.71
C SER A 50 0.01 -13.20 6.90
N PHE A 51 -1.17 -12.82 7.38
CA PHE A 51 -2.29 -13.74 7.59
C PHE A 51 -3.31 -13.75 6.44
N ASN A 52 -3.18 -12.84 5.46
CA ASN A 52 -4.13 -12.71 4.35
C ASN A 52 -3.42 -12.96 3.02
N LYS A 53 -3.67 -14.12 2.43
CA LYS A 53 -3.08 -14.49 1.14
C LYS A 53 -3.53 -13.52 0.05
N ILE A 54 -2.60 -13.02 -0.73
CA ILE A 54 -2.88 -12.01 -1.75
C ILE A 54 -3.85 -12.53 -2.85
N GLU A 55 -3.83 -13.82 -3.12
CA GLU A 55 -4.74 -14.45 -4.07
C GLU A 55 -6.21 -14.31 -3.61
N ASP A 56 -6.46 -14.58 -2.32
CA ASP A 56 -7.80 -14.46 -1.72
C ASP A 56 -8.25 -13.00 -1.69
N VAL A 57 -7.34 -12.09 -1.29
CA VAL A 57 -7.59 -10.64 -1.30
C VAL A 57 -7.99 -10.16 -2.70
N ARG A 58 -7.33 -10.68 -3.74
CA ARG A 58 -7.62 -10.34 -5.15
C ARG A 58 -8.89 -10.98 -5.69
N GLY A 59 -9.52 -11.86 -4.93
CA GLY A 59 -10.79 -12.46 -5.30
C GLY A 59 -10.69 -13.74 -6.13
N SER A 60 -9.54 -14.43 -6.07
CA SER A 60 -9.34 -15.69 -6.81
C SER A 60 -10.41 -16.74 -6.47
N GLN A 61 -10.84 -16.76 -5.21
CA GLN A 61 -11.86 -17.71 -4.73
C GLN A 61 -13.22 -17.52 -5.40
N TYR A 62 -13.48 -16.37 -5.99
CA TYR A 62 -14.75 -16.11 -6.69
C TYR A 62 -14.73 -16.55 -8.15
N LEU A 63 -13.55 -16.92 -8.71
CA LEU A 63 -13.41 -17.33 -10.11
C LEU A 63 -13.63 -18.83 -10.27
N LYS A 64 -14.42 -19.21 -11.27
CA LYS A 64 -14.58 -20.61 -11.66
C LYS A 64 -13.35 -21.08 -12.43
N PRO A 65 -12.92 -22.34 -12.27
CA PRO A 65 -11.88 -22.92 -13.13
C PRO A 65 -12.36 -22.92 -14.59
N THR A 66 -11.69 -22.14 -15.43
CA THR A 66 -12.06 -22.02 -16.84
C THR A 66 -10.81 -22.12 -17.69
N GLU A 67 -10.86 -22.90 -18.75
CA GLU A 67 -9.82 -22.87 -19.79
C GLU A 67 -9.92 -21.54 -20.53
N VAL A 68 -8.83 -20.77 -20.47
CA VAL A 68 -8.79 -19.43 -21.07
C VAL A 68 -8.51 -19.53 -22.56
N ILE A 69 -9.55 -19.58 -23.37
CA ILE A 69 -9.42 -19.37 -24.80
C ILE A 69 -9.61 -17.87 -25.04
N GLU A 70 -8.49 -17.16 -25.15
CA GLU A 70 -8.51 -15.72 -25.36
C GLU A 70 -8.57 -15.39 -26.85
N THR A 71 -9.72 -14.97 -27.30
CA THR A 71 -9.84 -14.30 -28.60
C THR A 71 -9.96 -12.80 -28.36
N PRO A 72 -9.01 -12.00 -28.88
CA PRO A 72 -9.16 -10.56 -28.79
C PRO A 72 -10.42 -10.15 -29.56
N LYS A 73 -11.36 -9.49 -28.90
CA LYS A 73 -12.54 -8.95 -29.53
C LYS A 73 -12.34 -7.47 -29.77
N SER A 74 -12.77 -7.01 -30.94
CA SER A 74 -12.61 -5.61 -31.34
C SER A 74 -13.81 -4.74 -31.01
N ASN A 75 -14.97 -5.34 -30.81
CA ASN A 75 -16.22 -4.61 -30.54
C ASN A 75 -16.58 -4.65 -29.05
N LYS A 76 -16.98 -3.50 -28.54
CA LYS A 76 -17.46 -3.37 -27.16
C LYS A 76 -18.73 -4.21 -26.98
N ILE A 77 -18.74 -5.05 -25.94
CA ILE A 77 -19.93 -5.84 -25.58
C ILE A 77 -21.01 -4.97 -24.92
N ASP A 78 -22.23 -5.44 -24.98
CA ASP A 78 -23.34 -4.78 -24.29
C ASP A 78 -23.37 -5.14 -22.79
N PRO A 79 -24.08 -4.36 -21.97
CA PRO A 79 -24.15 -4.61 -20.53
C PRO A 79 -24.74 -5.96 -20.13
N GLN A 80 -25.70 -6.51 -20.90
CA GLN A 80 -26.28 -7.82 -20.59
C GLN A 80 -25.24 -8.93 -20.78
N ARG A 81 -24.42 -8.82 -21.81
CA ARG A 81 -23.31 -9.75 -22.02
C ARG A 81 -22.30 -9.70 -20.85
N ALA A 82 -22.04 -8.49 -20.29
CA ALA A 82 -21.14 -8.36 -19.15
C ALA A 82 -21.68 -9.09 -17.90
N LEU A 83 -23.00 -8.99 -17.65
CA LEU A 83 -23.65 -9.73 -16.55
C LEU A 83 -23.51 -11.25 -16.76
N SER A 84 -23.78 -11.74 -17.99
CA SER A 84 -23.66 -13.17 -18.28
C SER A 84 -22.23 -13.68 -18.08
N ILE A 85 -21.22 -12.90 -18.47
CA ILE A 85 -19.81 -13.28 -18.29
C ILE A 85 -19.48 -13.45 -16.80
N VAL A 86 -19.93 -12.54 -15.94
CA VAL A 86 -19.69 -12.66 -14.49
C VAL A 86 -20.38 -13.90 -13.93
N SER A 87 -21.64 -14.14 -14.32
CA SER A 87 -22.38 -15.34 -13.90
C SER A 87 -21.70 -16.64 -14.37
N ASP A 88 -21.17 -16.64 -15.59
CA ASP A 88 -20.53 -17.83 -16.19
C ASP A 88 -19.15 -18.10 -15.56
N LYS A 89 -18.34 -17.02 -15.35
CA LYS A 89 -16.94 -17.15 -14.96
C LYS A 89 -16.70 -17.07 -13.44
N THR A 90 -17.74 -16.74 -12.66
CA THR A 90 -17.59 -16.61 -11.20
C THR A 90 -18.71 -17.37 -10.47
N PHE A 91 -18.53 -17.53 -9.15
CA PHE A 91 -19.54 -18.05 -8.24
C PHE A 91 -20.42 -16.91 -7.67
N LEU A 92 -20.45 -15.76 -8.33
CA LEU A 92 -21.17 -14.57 -7.87
C LEU A 92 -22.48 -14.42 -8.66
N SER A 93 -23.47 -13.81 -8.03
CA SER A 93 -24.77 -13.47 -8.61
C SER A 93 -24.77 -11.99 -9.01
N PRO A 94 -24.62 -11.65 -10.30
CA PRO A 94 -24.58 -10.24 -10.72
C PRO A 94 -25.96 -9.61 -10.58
N VAL A 95 -25.97 -8.36 -10.05
CA VAL A 95 -27.20 -7.61 -9.75
C VAL A 95 -27.37 -6.41 -10.69
N GLY A 96 -26.26 -5.75 -11.03
CA GLY A 96 -26.32 -4.56 -11.88
C GLY A 96 -24.97 -4.26 -12.52
N VAL A 97 -25.00 -3.43 -13.57
CA VAL A 97 -23.80 -3.02 -14.31
C VAL A 97 -23.79 -1.52 -14.51
N LEU A 98 -22.62 -0.92 -14.36
CA LEU A 98 -22.37 0.50 -14.58
C LEU A 98 -21.12 0.63 -15.44
N GLU A 99 -21.16 1.48 -16.45
CA GLU A 99 -19.96 1.79 -17.23
C GLU A 99 -19.14 2.87 -16.54
N ILE A 100 -17.82 2.66 -16.47
CA ILE A 100 -16.85 3.61 -15.94
C ILE A 100 -15.96 4.06 -17.10
N THR A 101 -15.97 5.37 -17.33
CA THR A 101 -15.20 6.00 -18.41
C THR A 101 -14.13 6.97 -17.90
N GLU A 102 -14.17 7.32 -16.61
CA GLU A 102 -13.27 8.29 -16.01
C GLU A 102 -12.46 7.66 -14.87
N ASP A 103 -11.19 8.00 -14.81
CA ASP A 103 -10.33 7.58 -13.72
C ASP A 103 -10.58 8.43 -12.47
N GLN A 104 -10.57 7.79 -11.31
CA GLN A 104 -10.71 8.47 -10.02
C GLN A 104 -9.60 8.01 -9.09
N PRO A 105 -8.80 8.96 -8.56
CA PRO A 105 -7.75 8.61 -7.60
C PRO A 105 -8.31 7.83 -6.41
N GLY A 106 -7.61 6.80 -5.99
CA GLY A 106 -8.02 5.96 -4.87
C GLY A 106 -9.16 4.98 -5.17
N SER A 107 -9.64 4.92 -6.42
CA SER A 107 -10.73 4.02 -6.82
C SER A 107 -10.34 2.55 -6.71
N GLU A 108 -11.33 1.66 -6.64
CA GLU A 108 -11.13 0.20 -6.64
C GLU A 108 -10.55 -0.32 -7.97
N TYR A 109 -10.68 0.46 -9.04
CA TYR A 109 -10.23 0.09 -10.39
C TYR A 109 -8.98 0.86 -10.84
N ARG A 110 -8.37 1.64 -9.94
CA ARG A 110 -7.17 2.42 -10.27
C ARG A 110 -6.09 1.56 -10.94
N GLY A 111 -5.38 2.14 -11.90
CA GLY A 111 -4.36 1.46 -12.67
C GLY A 111 -4.89 0.50 -13.74
N ARG A 112 -6.20 0.50 -13.99
CA ARG A 112 -6.82 -0.31 -15.06
C ARG A 112 -7.14 0.57 -16.27
N ALA A 113 -7.02 -0.02 -17.46
CA ALA A 113 -7.41 0.68 -18.70
C ALA A 113 -8.92 0.91 -18.71
N LEU A 114 -9.34 2.07 -19.18
CA LEU A 114 -10.74 2.44 -19.30
C LEU A 114 -11.16 2.41 -20.79
N PRO A 115 -12.44 2.23 -21.09
CA PRO A 115 -13.57 2.09 -20.16
C PRO A 115 -13.64 0.69 -19.54
N LEU A 116 -14.33 0.60 -18.41
CA LEU A 116 -14.61 -0.66 -17.71
C LEU A 116 -16.11 -0.80 -17.43
N TYR A 117 -16.60 -2.02 -17.36
CA TYR A 117 -17.88 -2.32 -16.70
C TYR A 117 -17.61 -2.69 -15.24
N LYS A 118 -18.24 -1.95 -14.31
CA LYS A 118 -18.35 -2.33 -12.91
C LYS A 118 -19.66 -3.11 -12.75
N ILE A 119 -19.55 -4.37 -12.41
CA ILE A 119 -20.69 -5.25 -12.14
C ILE A 119 -20.80 -5.40 -10.61
N GLU A 120 -21.93 -4.98 -10.05
CA GLU A 120 -22.26 -5.27 -8.67
C GLU A 120 -22.81 -6.69 -8.60
N ALA A 121 -22.28 -7.49 -7.70
CA ALA A 121 -22.65 -8.90 -7.56
C ALA A 121 -22.70 -9.29 -6.08
N LEU A 122 -23.37 -10.38 -5.79
CA LEU A 122 -23.49 -10.95 -4.44
C LEU A 122 -22.81 -12.33 -4.41
N ASN A 123 -22.16 -12.62 -3.27
CA ASN A 123 -21.66 -13.96 -2.99
C ASN A 123 -22.76 -14.79 -2.28
N GLU A 124 -22.44 -16.01 -1.84
CA GLU A 124 -23.38 -16.92 -1.16
C GLU A 124 -23.88 -16.38 0.18
N GLU A 125 -23.15 -15.46 0.79
CA GLU A 125 -23.52 -14.82 2.06
C GLU A 125 -24.19 -13.46 1.87
N ASP A 126 -24.63 -13.12 0.65
CA ASP A 126 -25.23 -11.85 0.27
C ASP A 126 -24.30 -10.63 0.48
N GLU A 127 -22.98 -10.85 0.53
CA GLU A 127 -22.02 -9.74 0.57
C GLU A 127 -21.85 -9.12 -0.81
N LYS A 128 -21.76 -7.79 -0.84
CA LYS A 128 -21.54 -7.01 -2.07
C LYS A 128 -20.11 -7.09 -2.56
N ILE A 129 -19.93 -7.59 -3.77
CA ILE A 129 -18.66 -7.76 -4.46
C ILE A 129 -18.72 -6.91 -5.74
N ASN A 130 -17.71 -6.10 -5.99
CA ASN A 130 -17.59 -5.37 -7.25
C ASN A 130 -16.66 -6.15 -8.20
N VAL A 131 -17.15 -6.46 -9.38
CA VAL A 131 -16.39 -7.12 -10.44
C VAL A 131 -16.14 -6.10 -11.55
N TYR A 132 -14.89 -5.94 -11.94
CA TYR A 132 -14.49 -5.01 -13.02
C TYR A 132 -14.11 -5.82 -14.24
N LEU A 133 -14.72 -5.53 -15.36
CA LEU A 133 -14.60 -6.27 -16.61
C LEU A 133 -14.24 -5.32 -17.76
N ASP A 134 -13.25 -5.71 -18.55
CA ASP A 134 -12.90 -5.01 -19.79
C ASP A 134 -13.91 -5.34 -20.87
N PRO A 135 -14.66 -4.34 -21.39
CA PRO A 135 -15.73 -4.59 -22.34
C PRO A 135 -15.27 -5.01 -23.74
N TYR A 136 -13.98 -4.94 -24.05
CA TYR A 136 -13.45 -5.33 -25.36
C TYR A 136 -12.84 -6.73 -25.36
N SER A 137 -12.13 -7.07 -24.28
CA SER A 137 -11.48 -8.40 -24.17
C SER A 137 -12.33 -9.43 -23.41
N GLU A 138 -13.43 -9.02 -22.80
CA GLU A 138 -14.28 -9.86 -21.93
C GLU A 138 -13.53 -10.46 -20.72
N LYS A 139 -12.44 -9.79 -20.31
CA LYS A 139 -11.64 -10.23 -19.15
C LYS A 139 -12.11 -9.58 -17.86
N ILE A 140 -12.26 -10.38 -16.82
CA ILE A 140 -12.39 -9.86 -15.45
C ILE A 140 -11.01 -9.35 -15.03
N VAL A 141 -10.87 -8.04 -14.84
CA VAL A 141 -9.60 -7.38 -14.55
C VAL A 141 -9.42 -7.10 -13.06
N ALA A 142 -10.51 -7.15 -12.28
CA ALA A 142 -10.43 -7.01 -10.82
C ALA A 142 -11.71 -7.50 -10.16
N ILE A 143 -11.57 -8.07 -8.96
CA ILE A 143 -12.69 -8.42 -8.06
C ILE A 143 -12.39 -7.74 -6.72
N ARG A 144 -13.38 -7.05 -6.15
CA ARG A 144 -13.22 -6.22 -4.95
C ARG A 144 -14.28 -6.57 -3.91
N SER A 145 -13.85 -7.35 -2.93
CA SER A 145 -14.64 -7.75 -1.76
C SER A 145 -14.39 -6.81 -0.58
N ASN A 146 -15.06 -7.04 0.54
CA ASN A 146 -14.77 -6.34 1.80
C ASN A 146 -13.36 -6.67 2.31
N GLN A 147 -12.89 -7.91 2.13
CA GLN A 147 -11.52 -8.29 2.47
C GLN A 147 -10.51 -7.43 1.67
N TRP A 148 -10.77 -7.21 0.37
CA TRP A 148 -9.92 -6.35 -0.46
C TRP A 148 -9.92 -4.90 0.06
N ARG A 149 -11.08 -4.37 0.46
CA ARG A 149 -11.19 -2.99 0.98
C ARG A 149 -10.40 -2.78 2.26
N VAL A 150 -10.45 -3.76 3.16
CA VAL A 150 -9.66 -3.73 4.41
C VAL A 150 -8.17 -3.81 4.07
N TRP A 151 -7.79 -4.71 3.17
CA TRP A 151 -6.39 -4.86 2.72
C TRP A 151 -5.88 -3.54 2.11
N ASP A 152 -6.66 -2.92 1.25
CA ASP A 152 -6.33 -1.67 0.57
C ASP A 152 -6.19 -0.50 1.56
N PHE A 153 -7.05 -0.45 2.58
CA PHE A 153 -6.95 0.53 3.67
C PHE A 153 -5.63 0.32 4.46
N MET A 154 -5.32 -0.91 4.83
CA MET A 154 -4.06 -1.23 5.53
C MET A 154 -2.84 -0.91 4.66
N TRP A 155 -2.94 -1.13 3.35
CA TRP A 155 -1.90 -0.79 2.39
C TRP A 155 -1.66 0.72 2.36
N GLY A 156 -2.72 1.53 2.28
CA GLY A 156 -2.61 3.00 2.32
C GLY A 156 -1.92 3.50 3.59
N ILE A 157 -2.24 2.94 4.74
CA ILE A 157 -1.56 3.23 6.02
C ILE A 157 -0.09 2.81 5.95
N HIS A 158 0.18 1.64 5.40
CA HIS A 158 1.54 1.08 5.34
C HIS A 158 2.48 1.95 4.50
N ILE A 159 2.01 2.38 3.33
CA ILE A 159 2.81 3.21 2.42
C ILE A 159 2.66 4.72 2.71
N MET A 160 1.87 5.11 3.72
CA MET A 160 1.60 6.51 4.09
C MET A 160 1.03 7.32 2.92
N ASP A 161 0.21 6.68 2.11
CA ASP A 161 -0.56 7.32 1.04
C ASP A 161 -2.04 7.01 1.25
N TRP A 162 -2.73 7.92 1.92
CA TRP A 162 -4.12 7.71 2.35
C TRP A 162 -5.15 8.00 1.25
N ASN A 163 -4.75 8.75 0.22
CA ASN A 163 -5.67 9.20 -0.83
C ASN A 163 -5.68 8.23 -2.03
N GLU A 164 -4.53 8.07 -2.66
CA GLU A 164 -4.41 7.29 -3.90
C GLU A 164 -4.10 5.82 -3.63
N ARG A 165 -3.35 5.55 -2.55
CA ARG A 165 -2.91 4.21 -2.12
C ARG A 165 -2.06 3.49 -3.18
N ASP A 166 -1.29 4.26 -3.92
CA ASP A 166 -0.51 3.76 -5.06
C ASP A 166 0.90 4.34 -5.12
N ASN A 167 1.14 5.48 -4.44
CA ASN A 167 2.40 6.21 -4.52
C ASN A 167 3.38 5.75 -3.41
N ILE A 168 4.15 4.70 -3.69
CA ILE A 168 5.22 4.21 -2.80
C ILE A 168 6.39 5.21 -2.76
N GLY A 169 6.49 6.12 -3.75
CA GLY A 169 7.55 7.11 -3.84
C GLY A 169 7.32 8.38 -3.03
N ASN A 170 6.29 8.45 -2.17
CA ASN A 170 5.91 9.69 -1.50
C ASN A 170 6.92 10.13 -0.43
N THR A 171 6.91 11.42 -0.14
CA THR A 171 7.88 12.07 0.76
C THR A 171 7.73 11.58 2.21
N PHE A 172 6.49 11.35 2.66
CA PHE A 172 6.26 10.89 4.04
C PHE A 172 6.89 9.52 4.28
N LEU A 173 6.67 8.57 3.36
CA LEU A 173 7.25 7.23 3.47
C LEU A 173 8.78 7.30 3.51
N LYS A 174 9.40 8.11 2.64
CA LYS A 174 10.87 8.29 2.62
C LYS A 174 11.39 8.84 3.94
N ILE A 175 10.77 9.92 4.47
CA ILE A 175 11.19 10.55 5.74
C ILE A 175 11.06 9.54 6.89
N PHE A 176 9.91 8.91 7.04
CA PHE A 176 9.68 7.97 8.16
C PHE A 176 10.56 6.72 8.06
N SER A 177 10.88 6.25 6.86
CA SER A 177 11.81 5.12 6.66
C SER A 177 13.23 5.50 7.12
N ILE A 178 13.69 6.71 6.78
CA ILE A 178 15.01 7.20 7.24
C ILE A 178 15.02 7.35 8.77
N LEU A 179 13.97 7.94 9.35
CA LEU A 179 13.88 8.11 10.80
C LEU A 179 13.83 6.74 11.51
N ALA A 180 13.14 5.76 10.96
CA ALA A 180 13.10 4.40 11.50
C ALA A 180 14.49 3.76 11.48
N LEU A 181 15.22 3.90 10.37
CA LEU A 181 16.58 3.39 10.24
C LEU A 181 17.52 4.05 11.28
N LEU A 182 17.48 5.38 11.39
CA LEU A 182 18.30 6.13 12.37
C LEU A 182 17.95 5.71 13.80
N SER A 183 16.68 5.50 14.10
CA SER A 183 16.25 5.04 15.43
C SER A 183 16.80 3.63 15.72
N ALA A 184 16.71 2.71 14.76
CA ALA A 184 17.23 1.35 14.91
C ALA A 184 18.75 1.37 15.13
N LEU A 185 19.49 2.11 14.30
CA LEU A 185 20.95 2.23 14.44
C LEU A 185 21.36 2.86 15.78
N SER A 186 20.64 3.90 16.22
CA SER A 186 20.93 4.53 17.52
C SER A 186 20.63 3.57 18.69
N GLY A 187 19.61 2.74 18.59
CA GLY A 187 19.31 1.71 19.59
C GLY A 187 20.41 0.66 19.68
N ILE A 188 20.87 0.16 18.53
CA ILE A 188 21.99 -0.79 18.45
C ILE A 188 23.25 -0.17 19.06
N TYR A 189 23.58 1.07 18.70
CA TYR A 189 24.74 1.81 19.26
C TYR A 189 24.63 1.88 20.80
N LEU A 190 23.47 2.25 21.33
CA LEU A 190 23.27 2.38 22.77
C LEU A 190 23.41 1.04 23.48
N PHE A 191 22.95 -0.05 22.88
CA PHE A 191 23.09 -1.41 23.45
C PHE A 191 24.58 -1.73 23.67
N PHE A 192 25.42 -1.54 22.66
CA PHE A 192 26.85 -1.84 22.77
C PHE A 192 27.65 -0.81 23.56
N SER A 193 27.17 0.45 23.67
CA SER A 193 27.86 1.51 24.41
C SER A 193 27.49 1.56 25.89
N SER A 194 26.56 0.79 26.37
CA SER A 194 26.14 0.70 27.76
C SER A 194 26.71 -0.49 28.53
N UNK A 195 27.24 -1.08 27.64
CA UNK A 195 27.81 -2.11 28.25
C UNK A 195 28.96 -1.77 28.89
#